data_59758e8a10817237b5eee8a98c0df375
#
_entry.id   59758e8a10817237b5eee8a98c0df375
#
_cell.length_a   1.000
_cell.length_b   1.000
_cell.length_c   1.000
_cell.angle_alpha   90.00
_cell.angle_beta   90.00
_cell.angle_gamma   90.00
#
_symmetry.space_group_name_H-M   'P 1'
#
loop_
_entity.id
_entity.type
_entity.pdbx_description
1 polymer ?
#
loop_
_entity_poly.entity_id
_entity_poly.type
_entity_poly.pdbx_seq_one_letter_code
_entity_poly.pdbx_strand_id
1 'polypeptide(L)'
;MDVSLLRLRKEFEDVGLPEFCRVRFNTELLLNDDEIENLGDTNNLDLDNISSNFVVILRPQEGIWAGKILQFIIRVPKEYPFKPPKVKCLSKILHPNIDKLGHVCINIIREDWKPTLTISIVICGILNLLIEPSNSDPFNQFASVLFESNPSLFKSINRILY
;
A
#
# COMPACT_ATOMS: atom_id res chain seq x y z
N MET A 1 18.42 -14.58 -15.40
CA MET A 1 17.16 -13.90 -15.73
C MET A 1 16.33 -13.88 -14.45
N ASP A 2 15.94 -12.71 -13.99
CA ASP A 2 15.23 -12.56 -12.70
C ASP A 2 13.79 -13.05 -12.87
N VAL A 3 13.43 -14.15 -12.19
CA VAL A 3 12.10 -14.79 -12.27
C VAL A 3 11.02 -13.85 -11.77
N SER A 4 11.32 -13.02 -10.77
CA SER A 4 10.37 -12.07 -10.20
C SER A 4 10.00 -10.98 -11.21
N LEU A 5 10.95 -10.47 -11.98
CA LEU A 5 10.71 -9.48 -13.03
C LEU A 5 9.89 -10.05 -14.19
N LEU A 6 10.16 -11.29 -14.59
CA LEU A 6 9.38 -11.96 -15.63
C LEU A 6 7.92 -12.17 -15.18
N ARG A 7 7.74 -12.58 -13.93
CA ARG A 7 6.42 -12.77 -13.34
C ARG A 7 5.65 -11.46 -13.29
N LEU A 8 6.28 -10.39 -12.79
CA LEU A 8 5.68 -9.06 -12.73
C LEU A 8 5.28 -8.55 -14.12
N ARG A 9 6.18 -8.66 -15.11
CA ARG A 9 5.88 -8.23 -16.48
C ARG A 9 4.61 -8.91 -17.00
N LYS A 10 4.53 -10.22 -16.85
CA LYS A 10 3.35 -10.99 -17.26
C LYS A 10 2.08 -10.54 -16.52
N GLU A 11 2.16 -10.34 -15.21
CA GLU A 11 1.01 -9.87 -14.42
C GLU A 11 0.49 -8.50 -14.87
N PHE A 12 1.37 -7.59 -15.30
CA PHE A 12 0.96 -6.28 -15.81
C PHE A 12 0.49 -6.29 -17.26
N GLU A 13 0.93 -7.25 -18.07
CA GLU A 13 0.43 -7.47 -19.43
C GLU A 13 -0.99 -8.08 -19.41
N ASP A 14 -1.26 -8.98 -18.46
CA ASP A 14 -2.52 -9.75 -18.41
C ASP A 14 -3.64 -9.03 -17.64
N VAL A 15 -3.36 -7.93 -16.92
CA VAL A 15 -4.32 -7.34 -15.97
C VAL A 15 -4.82 -5.97 -16.43
N GLY A 16 -6.12 -5.91 -16.69
CA GLY A 16 -6.86 -4.66 -16.69
C GLY A 16 -6.96 -4.10 -15.27
N LEU A 17 -6.15 -3.08 -14.95
CA LEU A 17 -6.32 -2.34 -13.70
C LEU A 17 -7.63 -1.54 -13.75
N PRO A 18 -8.36 -1.41 -12.61
CA PRO A 18 -9.54 -0.55 -12.55
C PRO A 18 -9.25 0.88 -13.02
N GLU A 19 -10.21 1.55 -13.64
CA GLU A 19 -10.06 2.93 -14.17
C GLU A 19 -9.59 3.95 -13.11
N PHE A 20 -9.87 3.68 -11.85
CA PHE A 20 -9.48 4.49 -10.69
C PHE A 20 -8.10 4.13 -10.11
N CYS A 21 -7.37 3.21 -10.75
CA CYS A 21 -6.03 2.79 -10.39
C CYS A 21 -5.04 3.15 -11.49
N ARG A 22 -3.94 3.79 -11.13
CA ARG A 22 -2.80 4.03 -12.02
C ARG A 22 -1.54 3.51 -11.39
N VAL A 23 -0.74 2.78 -12.17
CA VAL A 23 0.58 2.31 -11.76
C VAL A 23 1.64 3.11 -12.48
N ARG A 24 2.62 3.62 -11.72
CA ARG A 24 3.82 4.24 -12.25
C ARG A 24 5.01 3.40 -11.84
N PHE A 25 5.68 2.84 -12.82
CA PHE A 25 6.99 2.24 -12.61
C PHE A 25 7.99 3.36 -12.41
N ASN A 26 8.72 3.29 -11.34
CA ASN A 26 9.72 4.26 -11.03
C ASN A 26 11.09 3.60 -10.96
N THR A 27 11.81 3.66 -12.06
CA THR A 27 13.24 3.39 -12.09
C THR A 27 14.07 4.56 -11.55
N GLU A 28 13.46 5.74 -11.34
CA GLU A 28 14.13 6.98 -10.91
C GLU A 28 13.65 7.55 -9.57
N LEU A 29 12.55 7.04 -9.00
CA LEU A 29 12.21 7.31 -7.60
C LEU A 29 12.91 6.26 -6.69
N LEU A 30 14.15 6.03 -6.89
CA LEU A 30 15.07 6.03 -5.78
C LEU A 30 14.98 7.46 -5.24
N LEU A 31 14.09 7.62 -4.27
CA LEU A 31 13.82 8.84 -3.54
C LEU A 31 15.12 9.62 -3.39
N ASN A 32 15.09 10.91 -3.66
CA ASN A 32 16.16 11.81 -3.24
C ASN A 32 16.43 11.54 -1.77
N ASP A 33 17.69 11.58 -1.33
CA ASP A 33 18.09 11.23 0.04
C ASP A 33 17.23 11.93 1.11
N ASP A 34 16.73 13.13 0.84
CA ASP A 34 15.81 13.90 1.70
C ASP A 34 14.40 13.28 1.84
N GLU A 35 13.91 12.56 0.84
CA GLU A 35 12.63 11.84 0.92
C GLU A 35 12.79 10.47 1.60
N ILE A 36 13.99 9.89 1.57
CA ILE A 36 14.35 8.68 2.30
C ILE A 36 14.38 8.97 3.80
N GLU A 37 14.93 10.08 4.26
CA GLU A 37 14.95 10.47 5.67
C GLU A 37 13.55 10.70 6.24
N ASN A 38 12.61 11.22 5.44
CA ASN A 38 11.21 11.40 5.84
C ASN A 38 10.38 10.11 5.85
N LEU A 39 10.90 8.99 5.33
CA LEU A 39 10.19 7.71 5.27
C LEU A 39 10.28 6.89 6.56
N GLY A 40 10.91 7.41 7.62
CA GLY A 40 11.09 6.73 8.91
C GLY A 40 11.74 5.34 8.76
N ASP A 41 12.78 5.11 9.55
CA ASP A 41 13.49 3.84 9.72
C ASP A 41 13.93 3.13 8.42
N THR A 42 14.79 3.80 7.66
CA THR A 42 15.46 3.24 6.47
C THR A 42 16.47 2.14 6.82
N ASN A 43 16.82 1.98 8.09
CA ASN A 43 17.82 1.02 8.57
C ASN A 43 17.42 -0.46 8.38
N ASN A 44 16.18 -0.74 7.95
CA ASN A 44 15.70 -2.08 7.68
C ASN A 44 15.32 -2.31 6.19
N LEU A 45 15.72 -1.41 5.31
CA LEU A 45 15.53 -1.55 3.87
C LEU A 45 16.71 -2.30 3.27
N ASP A 46 16.58 -3.60 3.12
CA ASP A 46 17.48 -4.42 2.31
C ASP A 46 17.26 -4.08 0.82
N LEU A 47 17.85 -2.94 0.40
CA LEU A 47 17.75 -2.44 -0.97
C LEU A 47 18.34 -3.43 -1.98
N ASP A 48 19.32 -4.23 -1.54
CA ASP A 48 19.94 -5.26 -2.37
C ASP A 48 19.00 -6.43 -2.68
N ASN A 49 17.92 -6.58 -1.92
CA ASN A 49 16.94 -7.66 -2.06
C ASN A 49 15.61 -7.24 -2.74
N ILE A 50 15.57 -6.08 -3.37
CA ILE A 50 14.38 -5.60 -4.08
C ILE A 50 14.55 -5.81 -5.58
N SER A 51 13.60 -6.53 -6.19
CA SER A 51 13.56 -6.76 -7.64
C SER A 51 12.92 -5.59 -8.39
N SER A 52 11.89 -4.97 -7.81
CA SER A 52 11.16 -3.88 -8.46
C SER A 52 10.37 -3.05 -7.44
N ASN A 53 10.31 -1.75 -7.68
CA ASN A 53 9.49 -0.79 -6.94
C ASN A 53 8.55 -0.08 -7.90
N PHE A 54 7.31 0.14 -7.49
CA PHE A 54 6.39 0.97 -8.26
C PHE A 54 5.38 1.67 -7.36
N VAL A 55 4.92 2.83 -7.81
CA VAL A 55 3.91 3.63 -7.11
C VAL A 55 2.55 3.34 -7.71
N VAL A 56 1.61 3.00 -6.84
CA VAL A 56 0.20 2.83 -7.17
C VAL A 56 -0.55 4.07 -6.71
N ILE A 57 -1.28 4.67 -7.63
CA ILE A 57 -2.15 5.82 -7.37
C ILE A 57 -3.59 5.31 -7.40
N LEU A 58 -4.26 5.42 -6.26
CA LEU A 58 -5.64 4.96 -6.09
C LEU A 58 -6.57 6.14 -5.85
N ARG A 59 -7.76 6.08 -6.44
CA ARG A 59 -8.86 7.02 -6.20
C ARG A 59 -10.11 6.25 -5.81
N PRO A 60 -10.30 5.91 -4.52
CA PRO A 60 -11.49 5.21 -4.07
C PRO A 60 -12.77 5.96 -4.50
N GLN A 61 -13.79 5.22 -4.94
CA GLN A 61 -15.07 5.79 -5.34
C GLN A 61 -16.04 5.88 -4.16
N GLU A 62 -15.78 5.11 -3.12
CA GLU A 62 -16.61 4.96 -1.93
C GLU A 62 -15.77 5.08 -0.65
N GLY A 63 -16.44 5.14 0.50
CA GLY A 63 -15.81 5.19 1.81
C GLY A 63 -15.35 6.59 2.23
N ILE A 64 -14.56 6.65 3.29
CA ILE A 64 -14.10 7.89 3.92
C ILE A 64 -13.16 8.69 3.00
N TRP A 65 -12.38 7.98 2.20
CA TRP A 65 -11.39 8.55 1.28
C TRP A 65 -11.91 8.64 -0.16
N ALA A 66 -13.24 8.57 -0.37
CA ALA A 66 -13.84 8.70 -1.70
C ALA A 66 -13.39 9.99 -2.41
N GLY A 67 -12.99 9.85 -3.67
CA GLY A 67 -12.53 10.95 -4.52
C GLY A 67 -11.10 11.45 -4.25
N LYS A 68 -10.45 11.05 -3.14
CA LYS A 68 -9.08 11.42 -2.82
C LYS A 68 -8.07 10.63 -3.67
N ILE A 69 -6.95 11.25 -3.99
CA ILE A 69 -5.85 10.61 -4.73
C ILE A 69 -4.83 10.10 -3.72
N LEU A 70 -4.80 8.81 -3.47
CA LEU A 70 -3.91 8.19 -2.50
C LEU A 70 -2.77 7.46 -3.20
N GLN A 71 -1.57 7.59 -2.66
CA GLN A 71 -0.36 7.00 -3.23
C GLN A 71 0.19 5.91 -2.29
N PHE A 72 0.54 4.79 -2.90
CA PHE A 72 1.16 3.67 -2.21
C PHE A 72 2.40 3.23 -2.98
N ILE A 73 3.48 2.92 -2.29
CA ILE A 73 4.61 2.24 -2.89
C ILE A 73 4.49 0.74 -2.63
N ILE A 74 4.65 -0.06 -3.66
CA ILE A 74 4.73 -1.52 -3.58
C ILE A 74 6.16 -1.92 -3.93
N ARG A 75 6.80 -2.65 -3.01
CA ARG A 75 8.15 -3.17 -3.14
C ARG A 75 8.09 -4.67 -3.28
N VAL A 76 8.62 -5.16 -4.39
CA VAL A 76 8.59 -6.57 -4.74
C VAL A 76 9.97 -7.18 -4.47
N PRO A 77 10.08 -8.16 -3.55
CA PRO A 77 11.35 -8.80 -3.25
C PRO A 77 11.82 -9.70 -4.42
N LYS A 78 13.11 -9.99 -4.46
CA LYS A 78 13.70 -10.91 -5.47
C LYS A 78 13.10 -12.31 -5.39
N GLU A 79 12.66 -12.72 -4.22
CA GLU A 79 12.02 -14.01 -3.99
C GLU A 79 10.53 -14.06 -4.37
N TYR A 80 9.99 -12.97 -4.94
CA TYR A 80 8.62 -12.97 -5.46
C TYR A 80 8.47 -14.03 -6.58
N PRO A 81 7.39 -14.80 -6.63
CA PRO A 81 6.17 -14.72 -5.81
C PRO A 81 6.21 -15.53 -4.51
N PHE A 82 7.31 -16.17 -4.14
CA PHE A 82 7.38 -16.99 -2.92
C PHE A 82 7.33 -16.15 -1.64
N LYS A 83 7.86 -14.92 -1.67
CA LYS A 83 7.66 -13.92 -0.63
C LYS A 83 6.70 -12.83 -1.08
N PRO A 84 5.85 -12.32 -0.17
CA PRO A 84 4.90 -11.26 -0.48
C PRO A 84 5.61 -9.94 -0.79
N PRO A 85 4.97 -9.05 -1.57
CA PRO A 85 5.41 -7.67 -1.69
C PRO A 85 5.17 -6.92 -0.37
N LYS A 86 5.94 -5.85 -0.15
CA LYS A 86 5.71 -4.90 0.95
C LYS A 86 4.98 -3.69 0.41
N VAL A 87 4.02 -3.18 1.18
CA VAL A 87 3.20 -2.03 0.81
C VAL A 87 3.36 -0.93 1.84
N LYS A 88 3.56 0.30 1.38
CA LYS A 88 3.58 1.48 2.22
C LYS A 88 2.71 2.57 1.63
N CYS A 89 1.88 3.21 2.45
CA CYS A 89 1.12 4.39 2.10
C CYS A 89 2.04 5.63 2.16
N LEU A 90 2.10 6.39 1.08
CA LEU A 90 2.86 7.64 0.99
C LEU A 90 1.98 8.85 1.34
N SER A 91 0.66 8.72 1.22
CA SER A 91 -0.28 9.78 1.57
C SER A 91 -0.49 9.85 3.08
N LYS A 92 -0.60 11.07 3.61
CA LYS A 92 -0.91 11.27 5.03
C LYS A 92 -2.39 11.01 5.28
N ILE A 93 -2.71 9.85 5.82
CA ILE A 93 -4.08 9.47 6.20
C ILE A 93 -4.09 8.85 7.60
N LEU A 94 -5.19 9.01 8.30
CA LEU A 94 -5.47 8.31 9.56
C LEU A 94 -6.32 7.08 9.24
N HIS A 95 -5.80 5.87 9.51
CA HIS A 95 -6.44 4.63 9.12
C HIS A 95 -6.19 3.53 10.16
N PRO A 96 -7.18 2.69 10.55
CA PRO A 96 -6.97 1.61 11.52
C PRO A 96 -5.88 0.61 11.13
N ASN A 97 -5.76 0.29 9.85
CA ASN A 97 -4.81 -0.72 9.35
C ASN A 97 -3.55 -0.13 8.71
N ILE A 98 -3.32 1.17 8.88
CA ILE A 98 -2.09 1.86 8.43
C ILE A 98 -1.51 2.61 9.62
N ASP A 99 -0.24 2.34 9.92
CA ASP A 99 0.43 3.01 11.02
C ASP A 99 0.85 4.45 10.66
N LYS A 100 1.37 5.19 11.63
CA LYS A 100 1.83 6.57 11.46
C LYS A 100 3.02 6.71 10.51
N LEU A 101 3.73 5.61 10.22
CA LEU A 101 4.84 5.56 9.26
C LEU A 101 4.39 5.14 7.87
N GLY A 102 3.09 4.85 7.69
CA GLY A 102 2.50 4.42 6.43
C GLY A 102 2.58 2.92 6.16
N HIS A 103 3.07 2.10 7.08
CA HIS A 103 3.05 0.65 6.89
C HIS A 103 1.62 0.15 6.82
N VAL A 104 1.33 -0.68 5.82
CA VAL A 104 0.00 -1.22 5.56
C VAL A 104 -0.08 -2.65 6.09
N CYS A 105 -1.07 -2.92 6.92
CA CYS A 105 -1.36 -4.24 7.46
C CYS A 105 -2.60 -4.82 6.78
N ILE A 106 -2.41 -5.76 5.86
CA ILE A 106 -3.46 -6.56 5.24
C ILE A 106 -3.04 -8.02 5.20
N ASN A 107 -3.98 -8.93 5.51
CA ASN A 107 -3.68 -10.36 5.64
C ASN A 107 -3.14 -10.97 4.35
N ILE A 108 -3.61 -10.48 3.20
CA ILE A 108 -3.21 -11.00 1.89
C ILE A 108 -1.70 -10.91 1.60
N ILE A 109 -0.99 -9.96 2.22
CA ILE A 109 0.47 -9.85 2.10
C ILE A 109 1.22 -10.35 3.35
N ARG A 110 0.51 -11.01 4.26
CA ARG A 110 1.05 -11.59 5.50
C ARG A 110 0.72 -13.08 5.54
N GLU A 111 -0.26 -13.46 6.35
CA GLU A 111 -0.60 -14.85 6.67
C GLU A 111 -1.26 -15.58 5.51
N ASP A 112 -2.02 -14.86 4.68
CA ASP A 112 -2.77 -15.45 3.57
C ASP A 112 -1.99 -15.43 2.24
N TRP A 113 -0.73 -14.97 2.24
CA TRP A 113 0.06 -14.92 1.02
C TRP A 113 0.30 -16.31 0.44
N LYS A 114 0.07 -16.42 -0.86
CA LYS A 114 0.38 -17.62 -1.65
C LYS A 114 1.03 -17.20 -2.97
N PRO A 115 1.97 -17.99 -3.52
CA PRO A 115 2.64 -17.68 -4.78
C PRO A 115 1.72 -17.56 -6.00
N THR A 116 0.48 -18.00 -5.88
CA THR A 116 -0.57 -17.86 -6.90
C THR A 116 -1.22 -16.48 -6.92
N LEU A 117 -1.04 -15.69 -5.85
CA LEU A 117 -1.56 -14.34 -5.76
C LEU A 117 -0.74 -13.38 -6.63
N THR A 118 -1.39 -12.34 -7.12
CA THR A 118 -0.81 -11.36 -8.03
C THR A 118 -0.77 -9.97 -7.40
N ILE A 119 0.02 -9.08 -7.96
CA ILE A 119 0.06 -7.66 -7.55
C ILE A 119 -1.31 -7.00 -7.68
N SER A 120 -2.08 -7.37 -8.68
CA SER A 120 -3.45 -6.85 -8.86
C SER A 120 -4.37 -7.20 -7.70
N ILE A 121 -4.26 -8.41 -7.18
CA ILE A 121 -5.00 -8.82 -5.98
C ILE A 121 -4.55 -8.01 -4.76
N VAL A 122 -3.25 -7.71 -4.65
CA VAL A 122 -2.74 -6.82 -3.58
C VAL A 122 -3.34 -5.42 -3.73
N ILE A 123 -3.39 -4.85 -4.93
CA ILE A 123 -3.99 -3.55 -5.21
C ILE A 123 -5.49 -3.55 -4.86
N CYS A 124 -6.22 -4.59 -5.24
CA CYS A 124 -7.62 -4.76 -4.84
C CYS A 124 -7.78 -4.85 -3.32
N GLY A 125 -6.87 -5.54 -2.63
CA GLY A 125 -6.85 -5.60 -1.17
C GLY A 125 -6.65 -4.24 -0.51
N ILE A 126 -5.76 -3.40 -1.05
CA ILE A 126 -5.56 -2.03 -0.57
C ILE A 126 -6.84 -1.19 -0.81
N LEU A 127 -7.46 -1.31 -1.97
CA LEU A 127 -8.72 -0.61 -2.27
C LEU A 127 -9.83 -1.02 -1.31
N ASN A 128 -10.01 -2.33 -1.09
CA ASN A 128 -11.00 -2.82 -0.15
C ASN A 128 -10.76 -2.29 1.27
N LEU A 129 -9.49 -2.25 1.70
CA LEU A 129 -9.12 -1.67 2.99
C LEU A 129 -9.51 -0.19 3.12
N LEU A 130 -9.39 0.58 2.03
CA LEU A 130 -9.80 1.99 2.00
C LEU A 130 -11.31 2.17 2.00
N ILE A 131 -12.06 1.25 1.38
CA ILE A 131 -13.52 1.28 1.34
C ILE A 131 -14.10 0.80 2.69
N GLU A 132 -13.58 -0.32 3.19
CA GLU A 132 -14.03 -1.00 4.41
C GLU A 132 -12.85 -1.20 5.39
N PRO A 133 -12.52 -0.19 6.20
CA PRO A 133 -11.49 -0.33 7.23
C PRO A 133 -11.86 -1.42 8.24
N SER A 134 -10.90 -2.30 8.56
CA SER A 134 -11.12 -3.36 9.55
C SER A 134 -10.62 -2.95 10.93
N ASN A 135 -11.47 -3.14 11.93
CA ASN A 135 -11.13 -2.95 13.34
C ASN A 135 -10.86 -4.26 14.09
N SER A 136 -10.92 -5.41 13.43
CA SER A 136 -10.73 -6.71 14.07
C SER A 136 -9.29 -6.92 14.58
N ASP A 137 -8.29 -6.40 13.87
CA ASP A 137 -6.87 -6.41 14.24
C ASP A 137 -6.22 -5.10 13.80
N PRO A 138 -6.45 -4.01 14.55
CA PRO A 138 -5.99 -2.69 14.15
C PRO A 138 -4.48 -2.54 14.33
N PHE A 139 -3.82 -2.04 13.30
CA PHE A 139 -2.41 -1.70 13.33
C PHE A 139 -2.15 -0.31 13.94
N ASN A 140 -3.17 0.55 13.91
CA ASN A 140 -3.20 1.88 14.51
C ASN A 140 -4.36 1.97 15.51
N GLN A 141 -4.07 1.70 16.78
CA GLN A 141 -5.05 1.68 17.86
C GLN A 141 -5.79 3.02 18.02
N PHE A 142 -5.07 4.14 17.91
CA PHE A 142 -5.70 5.47 18.01
C PHE A 142 -6.72 5.67 16.88
N ALA A 143 -6.36 5.33 15.66
CA ALA A 143 -7.25 5.43 14.50
C ALA A 143 -8.47 4.52 14.67
N SER A 144 -8.28 3.29 15.16
CA SER A 144 -9.34 2.32 15.38
C SER A 144 -10.36 2.82 16.42
N VAL A 145 -9.87 3.21 17.60
CA VAL A 145 -10.73 3.74 18.66
C VAL A 145 -11.50 4.97 18.19
N LEU A 146 -10.84 5.90 17.49
CA LEU A 146 -11.50 7.11 17.00
C LEU A 146 -12.51 6.80 15.89
N PHE A 147 -12.21 5.86 15.02
CA PHE A 147 -13.12 5.43 13.95
C PHE A 147 -14.44 4.89 14.50
N GLU A 148 -14.38 4.12 15.60
CA GLU A 148 -15.58 3.58 16.26
C GLU A 148 -16.28 4.61 17.14
N SER A 149 -15.53 5.33 17.99
CA SER A 149 -16.13 6.19 19.03
C SER A 149 -16.61 7.55 18.48
N ASN A 150 -15.93 8.07 17.46
CA ASN A 150 -16.29 9.39 16.88
C ASN A 150 -15.99 9.45 15.37
N PRO A 151 -16.83 8.80 14.53
CA PRO A 151 -16.66 8.79 13.08
C PRO A 151 -16.64 10.18 12.43
N SER A 152 -17.33 11.15 13.01
CA SER A 152 -17.37 12.53 12.51
C SER A 152 -16.02 13.22 12.68
N LEU A 153 -15.39 13.08 13.84
CA LEU A 153 -14.06 13.60 14.10
C LEU A 153 -13.01 12.88 13.26
N PHE A 154 -13.12 11.56 13.13
CA PHE A 154 -12.25 10.76 12.27
C PHE A 154 -12.26 11.26 10.81
N LYS A 155 -13.45 11.51 10.25
CA LYS A 155 -13.61 12.09 8.91
C LYS A 155 -13.01 13.50 8.81
N SER A 156 -13.23 14.34 9.84
CA SER A 156 -12.70 15.70 9.86
C SER A 156 -11.18 15.73 9.88
N ILE A 157 -10.54 14.88 10.68
CA ILE A 157 -9.07 14.74 10.70
C ILE A 157 -8.56 14.32 9.32
N ASN A 158 -9.16 13.31 8.70
CA ASN A 158 -8.76 12.87 7.37
C ASN A 158 -8.96 13.92 6.27
N ARG A 159 -9.87 14.88 6.46
CA ARG A 159 -10.00 16.04 5.56
C ARG A 159 -8.86 17.04 5.71
N ILE A 160 -8.34 17.21 6.92
CA ILE A 160 -7.24 18.15 7.21
C ILE A 160 -5.90 17.57 6.78
N LEU A 161 -5.70 16.27 6.95
CA LEU A 161 -4.47 15.59 6.59
C LEU A 161 -4.23 15.53 5.07
N TYR A 162 -5.30 15.60 4.31
CA TYR A 162 -5.28 15.57 2.84
C TYR A 162 -5.43 16.98 2.26
#